data_b893a8539ef7fae888c4357872267818
#
_entry.id   b893a8539ef7fae888c4357872267818
#
_cell.length_a   1.000
_cell.length_b   1.000
_cell.length_c   1.000
_cell.angle_alpha   90.00
_cell.angle_beta   90.00
_cell.angle_gamma   90.00
#
_symmetry.space_group_name_H-M   'P 1'
#
loop_
_entity.id
_entity.type
_entity.pdbx_description
1 polymer ?
#
loop_
_entity_poly.entity_id
_entity_poly.type
_entity_poly.pdbx_seq_one_letter_code
_entity_poly.pdbx_strand_id
1 'polypeptide(L)'
;SLWIGVAYKSFYRFSDQYMKWSHQTGGVSSVTDGRTQILCVKPTYARTGYFQMDVTARGRDVRSNTFTGRIMNDPSNVIGEVAISDGQSKMTVNSRNDRCSIDIWSDNHLPFFILSADFEFNFTARSRQL
;
A
#
# COMPACT_ATOMS: atom_id res chain seq x y z
N SER A 1 16.30 -24.92 13.30
CA SER A 1 14.85 -25.18 13.17
C SER A 1 14.46 -25.29 11.70
N LEU A 2 13.64 -26.27 11.40
CA LEU A 2 13.16 -26.54 10.05
C LEU A 2 11.70 -26.09 9.94
N TRP A 3 11.40 -25.30 8.89
CA TRP A 3 10.04 -24.88 8.57
C TRP A 3 9.52 -25.71 7.39
N ILE A 4 8.44 -26.44 7.61
CA ILE A 4 7.78 -27.23 6.56
C ILE A 4 6.37 -26.68 6.37
N GLY A 5 6.01 -26.41 5.12
CA GLY A 5 4.68 -25.92 4.80
C GLY A 5 4.40 -25.94 3.30
N VAL A 6 3.18 -25.63 2.95
CA VAL A 6 2.75 -25.46 1.56
C VAL A 6 2.89 -24.00 1.19
N ALA A 7 3.64 -23.70 0.13
CA ALA A 7 3.80 -22.35 -0.35
C ALA A 7 2.48 -21.83 -0.95
N TYR A 8 2.08 -20.65 -0.56
CA TYR A 8 0.92 -19.97 -1.14
C TYR A 8 1.20 -18.48 -1.24
N LYS A 9 0.48 -17.79 -2.11
CA LYS A 9 0.58 -16.35 -2.30
C LYS A 9 -0.56 -15.65 -1.56
N SER A 10 -0.23 -14.85 -0.57
CA SER A 10 -1.17 -13.92 0.05
C SER A 10 -1.24 -12.64 -0.79
N PHE A 11 -2.43 -12.24 -1.19
CA PHE A 11 -2.63 -11.13 -2.11
C PHE A 11 -3.80 -10.26 -1.67
N TYR A 12 -3.61 -8.95 -1.75
CA TYR A 12 -4.67 -7.98 -1.52
C TYR A 12 -4.55 -6.84 -2.52
N ARG A 13 -5.66 -6.51 -3.17
CA ARG A 13 -5.76 -5.35 -4.06
C ARG A 13 -6.61 -4.28 -3.42
N PHE A 14 -6.05 -3.08 -3.29
CA PHE A 14 -6.81 -1.94 -2.79
C PHE A 14 -7.87 -1.53 -3.80
N SER A 15 -9.05 -1.17 -3.29
CA SER A 15 -10.10 -0.56 -4.10
C SER A 15 -9.69 0.85 -4.54
N ASP A 16 -10.39 1.40 -5.53
CA ASP A 16 -10.18 2.77 -5.97
C ASP A 16 -10.45 3.73 -4.81
N GLN A 17 -9.56 4.69 -4.63
CA GLN A 17 -9.62 5.66 -3.54
C GLN A 17 -10.33 6.93 -4.01
N TYR A 18 -11.33 7.36 -3.26
CA TYR A 18 -12.07 8.59 -3.52
C TYR A 18 -12.10 9.47 -2.28
N MET A 19 -12.05 10.80 -2.49
CA MET A 19 -12.36 11.73 -1.42
C MET A 19 -13.82 11.55 -1.01
N LYS A 20 -14.07 11.53 0.30
CA LYS A 20 -15.41 11.33 0.82
C LYS A 20 -15.97 12.63 1.41
N TRP A 21 -17.23 12.86 1.17
CA TRP A 21 -17.98 13.98 1.72
C TRP A 21 -18.93 13.47 2.81
N SER A 22 -18.87 14.11 3.97
CA SER A 22 -19.78 13.80 5.08
C SER A 22 -20.99 14.71 5.00
N HIS A 23 -22.18 14.13 4.95
CA HIS A 23 -23.44 14.89 4.96
C HIS A 23 -23.86 15.23 6.39
N GLN A 24 -24.53 16.37 6.56
CA GLN A 24 -25.04 16.77 7.88
C GLN A 24 -26.05 15.78 8.47
N THR A 25 -26.67 14.97 7.64
CA THR A 25 -27.63 13.91 8.03
C THR A 25 -26.97 12.59 8.42
N GLY A 26 -25.62 12.52 8.46
CA GLY A 26 -24.89 11.33 8.89
C GLY A 26 -24.47 10.39 7.76
N GLY A 27 -24.84 10.66 6.52
CA GLY A 27 -24.40 9.88 5.36
C GLY A 27 -23.01 10.29 4.85
N VAL A 28 -22.32 9.37 4.21
CA VAL A 28 -21.02 9.62 3.56
C VAL A 28 -21.12 9.23 2.09
N SER A 29 -20.71 10.11 1.19
CA SER A 29 -20.66 9.83 -0.24
C SER A 29 -19.28 10.12 -0.82
N SER A 30 -18.95 9.41 -1.89
CA SER A 30 -17.70 9.64 -2.63
C SER A 30 -17.82 10.89 -3.50
N VAL A 31 -16.76 11.70 -3.53
CA VAL A 31 -16.67 12.87 -4.41
C VAL A 31 -16.13 12.40 -5.75
N THR A 32 -16.97 12.51 -6.79
CA THR A 32 -16.63 12.15 -8.16
C THR A 32 -16.41 13.38 -9.07
N ASP A 33 -16.79 14.56 -8.60
CA ASP A 33 -16.65 15.83 -9.32
C ASP A 33 -15.25 16.42 -9.11
N GLY A 34 -14.27 15.91 -9.80
CA GLY A 34 -12.93 16.45 -9.68
C GLY A 34 -11.88 15.39 -10.01
N ARG A 35 -10.65 15.81 -9.90
CA ARG A 35 -9.50 14.96 -10.17
C ARG A 35 -8.77 14.67 -8.85
N THR A 36 -8.67 13.41 -8.50
CA THR A 36 -7.85 12.95 -7.38
C THR A 36 -6.61 12.26 -7.93
N GLN A 37 -5.45 12.76 -7.55
CA GLN A 37 -4.18 12.13 -7.88
C GLN A 37 -3.55 11.59 -6.61
N ILE A 38 -3.29 10.29 -6.59
CA ILE A 38 -2.60 9.63 -5.49
C ILE A 38 -1.10 9.86 -5.66
N LEU A 39 -0.47 10.47 -4.67
CA LEU A 39 0.96 10.74 -4.66
C LEU A 39 1.73 9.54 -4.14
N CYS A 40 1.34 8.99 -3.01
CA CYS A 40 1.98 7.82 -2.43
C CYS A 40 1.01 7.05 -1.53
N VAL A 41 1.39 5.81 -1.24
CA VAL A 41 0.73 4.94 -0.29
C VAL A 41 1.73 4.54 0.80
N LYS A 42 1.27 4.57 2.05
CA LYS A 42 2.09 4.23 3.22
C LYS A 42 1.40 3.15 4.04
N PRO A 43 1.67 1.87 3.78
CA PRO A 43 1.15 0.81 4.63
C PRO A 43 1.85 0.79 5.97
N THR A 44 1.07 0.62 7.03
CA THR A 44 1.56 0.38 8.39
C THR A 44 1.53 -1.12 8.65
N TYR A 45 2.65 -1.67 9.05
CA TYR A 45 2.80 -3.10 9.27
C TYR A 45 3.27 -3.40 10.69
N ALA A 46 2.97 -4.61 11.15
CA ALA A 46 3.42 -5.13 12.44
C ALA A 46 3.92 -6.56 12.27
N ARG A 47 4.99 -6.91 12.94
CA ARG A 47 5.57 -8.26 12.95
C ARG A 47 5.72 -8.83 11.54
N THR A 48 6.25 -8.03 10.62
CA THR A 48 6.35 -8.34 9.21
C THR A 48 7.79 -8.60 8.82
N GLY A 49 8.03 -9.70 8.11
CA GLY A 49 9.35 -10.07 7.61
C GLY A 49 9.55 -9.75 6.13
N TYR A 50 8.51 -9.88 5.32
CA TYR A 50 8.59 -9.67 3.87
C TYR A 50 7.22 -9.39 3.27
N PHE A 51 7.17 -8.43 2.37
CA PHE A 51 6.06 -8.26 1.43
C PHE A 51 6.52 -7.47 0.20
N GLN A 52 5.75 -7.54 -0.86
CA GLN A 52 5.97 -6.77 -2.07
C GLN A 52 4.73 -5.93 -2.39
N MET A 53 4.97 -4.72 -2.82
CA MET A 53 3.94 -3.80 -3.28
C MET A 53 4.13 -3.52 -4.77
N ASP A 54 3.07 -3.71 -5.55
CA ASP A 54 3.06 -3.43 -6.97
C ASP A 54 2.07 -2.33 -7.27
N VAL A 55 2.49 -1.34 -8.05
CA VAL A 55 1.63 -0.28 -8.57
C VAL A 55 1.57 -0.39 -10.07
N THR A 56 0.37 -0.64 -10.58
CA THR A 56 0.10 -0.68 -12.02
C THR A 56 -0.70 0.55 -12.40
N ALA A 57 -0.08 1.49 -13.10
CA ALA A 57 -0.75 2.65 -13.66
C ALA A 57 -1.10 2.39 -15.13
N ARG A 58 -2.27 2.86 -15.56
CA ARG A 58 -2.71 2.69 -16.94
C ARG A 58 -1.74 3.34 -17.93
N GLY A 59 -1.25 2.55 -18.88
CA GLY A 59 -0.30 3.02 -19.89
C GLY A 59 1.15 3.10 -19.41
N ARG A 60 1.46 2.56 -18.23
CA ARG A 60 2.82 2.50 -17.68
C ARG A 60 3.16 1.08 -17.27
N ASP A 61 4.46 0.83 -17.18
CA ASP A 61 4.94 -0.46 -16.65
C ASP A 61 4.64 -0.58 -15.15
N VAL A 62 4.50 -1.83 -14.70
CA VAL A 62 4.31 -2.14 -13.29
C VAL A 62 5.55 -1.72 -12.51
N ARG A 63 5.34 -0.94 -11.45
CA ARG A 63 6.41 -0.60 -10.50
C ARG A 63 6.27 -1.46 -9.26
N SER A 64 7.37 -2.06 -8.85
CA SER A 64 7.41 -2.94 -7.69
C SER A 64 8.34 -2.39 -6.64
N ASN A 65 7.94 -2.49 -5.39
CA ASN A 65 8.76 -2.17 -4.23
C ASN A 65 8.73 -3.35 -3.26
N THR A 66 9.90 -3.86 -2.94
CA THR A 66 10.05 -5.00 -2.04
C THR A 66 10.46 -4.50 -0.66
N PHE A 67 9.73 -4.93 0.35
CA PHE A 67 10.05 -4.68 1.74
C PHE A 67 10.66 -5.94 2.36
N THR A 68 11.78 -5.75 3.07
CA THR A 68 12.36 -6.77 3.94
C THR A 68 12.45 -6.22 5.35
N GLY A 69 12.26 -7.07 6.37
CA GLY A 69 12.30 -6.64 7.77
C GLY A 69 13.65 -6.13 8.25
N ARG A 70 14.68 -6.21 7.40
CA ARG A 70 16.03 -5.77 7.75
C ARG A 70 16.19 -4.27 7.53
N ILE A 71 16.59 -3.58 8.58
CA ILE A 71 16.94 -2.17 8.53
C ILE A 71 18.46 -2.07 8.47
N MET A 72 18.98 -1.28 7.51
CA MET A 72 20.42 -1.08 7.39
C MET A 72 21.00 -0.49 8.67
N ASN A 73 22.16 -1.00 9.08
CA ASN A 73 22.88 -0.57 10.29
C ASN A 73 22.14 -0.79 11.61
N ASP A 74 21.13 -1.64 11.62
CA ASP A 74 20.45 -2.00 12.86
C ASP A 74 21.27 -3.06 13.60
N PRO A 75 21.65 -2.83 14.88
CA PRO A 75 22.39 -3.82 15.66
C PRO A 75 21.60 -5.10 15.95
N SER A 76 20.29 -5.08 15.77
CA SER A 76 19.44 -6.28 15.89
C SER A 76 19.54 -7.23 14.71
N ASN A 77 20.21 -6.85 13.63
CA ASN A 77 20.43 -7.71 12.48
C ASN A 77 21.48 -8.78 12.81
N VAL A 78 21.04 -10.00 13.03
CA VAL A 78 21.92 -11.14 13.32
C VAL A 78 21.87 -12.11 12.15
N ILE A 79 23.04 -12.61 11.74
CA ILE A 79 23.15 -13.60 10.65
C ILE A 79 22.49 -14.90 11.09
N GLY A 80 21.58 -15.41 10.25
CA GLY A 80 20.85 -16.66 10.53
C GLY A 80 19.53 -16.47 11.25
N GLU A 81 19.19 -15.27 11.69
CA GLU A 81 17.89 -14.94 12.24
C GLU A 81 17.00 -14.21 11.24
N VAL A 82 15.70 -14.47 11.32
CA VAL A 82 14.70 -13.80 10.52
C VAL A 82 14.49 -12.40 11.07
N ALA A 83 14.66 -11.38 10.22
CA ALA A 83 14.37 -10.00 10.60
C ALA A 83 12.86 -9.76 10.49
N ILE A 84 12.24 -9.45 11.62
CA ILE A 84 10.82 -9.11 11.72
C ILE A 84 10.72 -7.73 12.37
N SER A 85 9.96 -6.83 11.77
CA SER A 85 9.86 -5.46 12.28
C SER A 85 8.46 -4.91 12.21
N ASP A 86 8.26 -3.83 12.95
CA ASP A 86 7.06 -3.00 12.92
C ASP A 86 7.42 -1.65 12.32
N GLY A 87 6.46 -1.00 11.66
CA GLY A 87 6.68 0.33 11.14
C GLY A 87 5.78 0.70 9.99
N GLN A 88 6.26 1.62 9.17
CA GLN A 88 5.57 2.12 8.01
C GLN A 88 6.52 2.15 6.82
N SER A 89 6.06 1.64 5.69
CA SER A 89 6.76 1.74 4.41
C SER A 89 6.12 2.84 3.56
N LYS A 90 6.78 3.24 2.50
CA LYS A 90 6.26 4.25 1.56
C LYS A 90 6.52 3.81 0.13
N MET A 91 5.51 3.94 -0.70
CA MET A 91 5.63 3.72 -2.13
C MET A 91 5.00 4.87 -2.91
N THR A 92 5.75 5.40 -3.87
CA THR A 92 5.27 6.48 -4.75
C THR A 92 4.34 5.92 -5.80
N VAL A 93 3.19 6.55 -6.00
CA VAL A 93 2.17 6.14 -6.98
C VAL A 93 2.10 7.12 -8.16
N ASN A 94 1.91 8.40 -7.89
CA ASN A 94 1.82 9.49 -8.88
C ASN A 94 0.86 9.17 -10.04
N SER A 95 -0.36 8.76 -9.72
CA SER A 95 -1.37 8.42 -10.70
C SER A 95 -2.76 8.80 -10.23
N ARG A 96 -3.71 8.90 -11.17
CA ARG A 96 -5.11 9.12 -10.81
C ARG A 96 -5.66 7.91 -10.05
N ASN A 97 -6.57 8.20 -9.14
CA ASN A 97 -7.19 7.19 -8.27
C ASN A 97 -7.94 6.09 -9.04
N ASP A 98 -8.51 6.42 -10.21
CA ASP A 98 -9.30 5.51 -11.04
C ASP A 98 -8.50 4.82 -12.15
N ARG A 99 -7.22 5.12 -12.28
CA ARG A 99 -6.33 4.62 -13.36
C ARG A 99 -5.13 3.84 -12.86
N CYS A 100 -5.12 3.48 -11.60
CA CYS A 100 -4.04 2.69 -11.03
C CYS A 100 -4.59 1.57 -10.17
N SER A 101 -3.84 0.47 -10.10
CA SER A 101 -4.08 -0.62 -9.17
C SER A 101 -2.90 -0.71 -8.22
N ILE A 102 -3.18 -0.83 -6.94
CA ILE A 102 -2.16 -0.99 -5.90
C ILE A 102 -2.39 -2.35 -5.27
N ASP A 103 -1.40 -3.22 -5.41
CA ASP A 103 -1.45 -4.58 -4.91
C ASP A 103 -0.38 -4.76 -3.84
N ILE A 104 -0.69 -5.51 -2.80
CA ILE A 104 0.26 -5.91 -1.78
C ILE A 104 0.19 -7.42 -1.62
N TRP A 105 1.35 -8.08 -1.62
CA TRP A 105 1.38 -9.54 -1.61
C TRP A 105 2.66 -10.09 -1.00
N SER A 106 2.59 -11.34 -0.56
CA SER A 106 3.75 -12.10 -0.12
C SER A 106 3.57 -13.57 -0.49
N ASP A 107 4.61 -14.16 -1.05
CA ASP A 107 4.69 -15.60 -1.33
C ASP A 107 5.73 -16.31 -0.45
N ASN A 108 6.27 -15.58 0.52
CA ASN A 108 7.31 -16.06 1.40
C ASN A 108 6.72 -16.72 2.66
N HIS A 109 7.50 -17.57 3.30
CA HIS A 109 7.15 -18.21 4.58
C HIS A 109 7.14 -17.23 5.77
N LEU A 110 7.68 -16.04 5.60
CA LEU A 110 7.76 -15.03 6.66
C LEU A 110 6.39 -14.40 6.95
N PRO A 111 6.13 -13.99 8.18
CA PRO A 111 4.85 -13.37 8.53
C PRO A 111 4.70 -12.01 7.88
N PHE A 112 3.46 -11.66 7.60
CA PHE A 112 3.11 -10.41 6.96
C PHE A 112 1.75 -9.93 7.47
N PHE A 113 1.76 -8.81 8.20
CA PHE A 113 0.57 -8.22 8.80
C PHE A 113 0.51 -6.74 8.43
N ILE A 114 -0.47 -6.38 7.62
CA ILE A 114 -0.75 -4.98 7.27
C ILE A 114 -1.94 -4.51 8.10
N LEU A 115 -1.71 -3.50 8.91
CA LEU A 115 -2.73 -2.97 9.82
C LEU A 115 -3.59 -1.91 9.15
N SER A 116 -2.97 -1.03 8.37
CA SER A 116 -3.65 0.07 7.70
C SER A 116 -2.80 0.57 6.54
N ALA A 117 -3.38 1.40 5.71
CA ALA A 117 -2.64 2.10 4.65
C ALA A 117 -3.11 3.55 4.58
N ASP A 118 -2.16 4.47 4.57
CA ASP A 118 -2.40 5.90 4.41
C ASP A 118 -2.10 6.31 2.99
N PHE A 119 -2.97 7.12 2.41
CA PHE A 119 -2.81 7.64 1.06
C PHE A 119 -2.61 9.16 1.12
N GLU A 120 -1.54 9.64 0.51
CA GLU A 120 -1.37 11.06 0.22
C GLU A 120 -1.89 11.35 -1.18
N PHE A 121 -2.74 12.36 -1.32
CA PHE A 121 -3.32 12.70 -2.59
C PHE A 121 -3.52 14.20 -2.75
N ASN A 122 -3.58 14.64 -4.02
CA ASN A 122 -3.99 15.98 -4.39
C ASN A 122 -5.37 15.91 -5.05
N PHE A 123 -6.28 16.74 -4.57
CA PHE A 123 -7.61 16.87 -5.14
C PHE A 123 -7.75 18.21 -5.83
N THR A 124 -8.20 18.17 -7.09
CA THR A 124 -8.52 19.38 -7.87
C THR A 124 -9.99 19.33 -8.21
N ALA A 125 -10.74 20.28 -7.66
CA ALA A 125 -12.15 20.41 -7.96
C ALA A 125 -12.37 20.80 -9.41
N ARG A 126 -13.37 20.21 -10.05
CA ARG A 126 -13.77 20.58 -11.40
C ARG A 126 -14.43 21.94 -11.36
N SER A 127 -13.89 22.92 -12.10
CA SER A 127 -14.57 24.20 -12.20
C SER A 127 -15.84 24.04 -13.04
N ARG A 128 -16.94 24.51 -12.49
CA ARG A 128 -18.18 24.61 -13.23
C ARG A 128 -18.19 25.96 -13.95
N GLN A 129 -18.17 25.92 -15.24
CA GLN A 129 -18.49 27.12 -16.04
C GLN A 129 -20.00 27.23 -16.11
N LEU A 130 -20.47 28.32 -15.59
CA LEU A 130 -21.87 28.70 -15.74
C LEU A 130 -22.11 29.32 -17.13
#